data_e015df1f66f27216fe996002abfa56e6
#
_entry.id   e015df1f66f27216fe996002abfa56e6
#
_cell.length_a   1.000
_cell.length_b   1.000
_cell.length_c   1.000
_cell.angle_alpha   90.00
_cell.angle_beta   90.00
_cell.angle_gamma   90.00
#
_symmetry.space_group_name_H-M   'P 1'
#
loop_
_entity.id
_entity.type
_entity.pdbx_description
1 polymer ?
#
loop_
_entity_poly.entity_id
_entity_poly.type
_entity_poly.pdbx_seq_one_letter_code
_entity_poly.pdbx_strand_id
1 'polypeptide(L)'
;TDYSAIYMNEPVSKKIKDFQTHLQKNGFKLSSSEGAVYIEQDRSFVVKNLSTMMSEPMKAYLLQIQKENREGFSEDAAITIKPKQHVDRIIWYENFIKNNPTFVLLENCKSYKKAYLTYLLQGIDNTPLYSDAEQMTFELYYATSFKYLLKTYPEAETTLLVTPYYEAIKQKQKATINDLIKKYTIKGLIFSLN
;
A
#
# COMPACT_ATOMS: atom_id res chain seq x y z
N THR A 1 -8.24 20.98 -24.77
CA THR A 1 -6.82 21.10 -24.36
C THR A 1 -6.25 19.69 -24.34
N ASP A 2 -5.18 19.49 -25.08
CA ASP A 2 -4.49 18.20 -25.10
C ASP A 2 -3.57 18.10 -23.88
N TYR A 3 -3.78 17.09 -23.06
CA TYR A 3 -2.98 16.79 -21.87
C TYR A 3 -1.98 15.64 -22.07
N SER A 4 -1.83 15.13 -23.31
CA SER A 4 -0.92 14.02 -23.63
C SER A 4 0.52 14.27 -23.19
N ALA A 5 1.00 15.52 -23.29
CA ALA A 5 2.33 15.92 -22.86
C ALA A 5 2.58 15.64 -21.34
N ILE A 6 1.53 15.70 -20.50
CA ILE A 6 1.66 15.34 -19.07
C ILE A 6 1.88 13.83 -18.92
N TYR A 7 1.09 13.04 -19.64
CA TYR A 7 1.21 11.59 -19.62
C TYR A 7 2.55 11.12 -20.21
N MET A 8 3.02 11.75 -21.28
CA MET A 8 4.31 11.44 -21.91
C MET A 8 5.53 12.04 -21.20
N ASN A 9 5.30 12.77 -20.10
CA ASN A 9 6.34 13.50 -19.37
C ASN A 9 7.12 14.49 -20.24
N GLU A 10 6.43 15.13 -21.18
CA GLU A 10 6.97 16.12 -22.12
C GLU A 10 6.73 17.56 -21.63
N PRO A 11 7.43 18.56 -22.21
CA PRO A 11 7.18 19.96 -21.89
C PRO A 11 5.75 20.40 -22.20
N VAL A 12 5.01 20.80 -21.17
CA VAL A 12 3.62 21.22 -21.30
C VAL A 12 3.47 22.68 -21.71
N SER A 13 2.38 23.00 -22.41
CA SER A 13 2.05 24.37 -22.84
C SER A 13 1.85 25.34 -21.65
N LYS A 14 1.97 26.66 -21.90
CA LYS A 14 1.71 27.69 -20.88
C LYS A 14 0.31 27.54 -20.28
N LYS A 15 -0.71 27.26 -21.10
CA LYS A 15 -2.09 27.08 -20.62
C LYS A 15 -2.20 25.94 -19.60
N ILE A 16 -1.51 24.81 -19.83
CA ILE A 16 -1.48 23.68 -18.89
C ILE A 16 -0.74 24.08 -17.63
N LYS A 17 0.39 24.78 -17.72
CA LYS A 17 1.15 25.27 -16.55
C LYS A 17 0.32 26.23 -15.69
N ASP A 18 -0.39 27.17 -16.31
CA ASP A 18 -1.26 28.10 -15.63
C ASP A 18 -2.40 27.34 -14.88
N PHE A 19 -2.98 26.33 -15.53
CA PHE A 19 -3.99 25.48 -14.92
C PHE A 19 -3.43 24.65 -13.76
N GLN A 20 -2.26 24.02 -13.92
CA GLN A 20 -1.58 23.31 -12.83
C GLN A 20 -1.32 24.24 -11.63
N THR A 21 -0.87 25.48 -11.90
CA THR A 21 -0.64 26.47 -10.85
C THR A 21 -1.95 26.83 -10.12
N HIS A 22 -3.06 26.97 -10.87
CA HIS A 22 -4.37 27.22 -10.28
C HIS A 22 -4.84 26.04 -9.40
N LEU A 23 -4.69 24.82 -9.88
CA LEU A 23 -5.00 23.61 -9.09
C LEU A 23 -4.18 23.54 -7.81
N GLN A 24 -2.86 23.74 -7.88
CA GLN A 24 -1.97 23.69 -6.72
C GLN A 24 -2.32 24.72 -5.63
N LYS A 25 -2.72 25.94 -6.01
CA LYS A 25 -3.20 26.96 -5.07
C LYS A 25 -4.46 26.54 -4.32
N ASN A 26 -5.24 25.63 -4.89
CA ASN A 26 -6.49 25.13 -4.32
C ASN A 26 -6.38 23.69 -3.75
N GLY A 27 -5.16 23.15 -3.63
CA GLY A 27 -4.93 21.85 -3.03
C GLY A 27 -5.18 20.64 -3.95
N PHE A 28 -5.06 20.86 -5.26
CA PHE A 28 -5.19 19.82 -6.27
C PHE A 28 -3.95 19.78 -7.16
N LYS A 29 -3.75 18.66 -7.86
CA LYS A 29 -2.73 18.48 -8.88
C LYS A 29 -3.26 17.65 -10.05
N LEU A 30 -2.59 17.74 -11.20
CA LEU A 30 -2.77 16.81 -12.29
C LEU A 30 -1.88 15.59 -12.07
N SER A 31 -2.44 14.41 -12.25
CA SER A 31 -1.74 13.13 -12.26
C SER A 31 -2.10 12.35 -13.51
N SER A 32 -1.29 11.37 -13.87
CA SER A 32 -1.52 10.51 -15.02
C SER A 32 -1.28 9.05 -14.67
N SER A 33 -2.11 8.16 -15.22
CA SER A 33 -1.97 6.71 -15.14
C SER A 33 -2.66 6.09 -16.33
N GLU A 34 -2.09 5.05 -16.92
CA GLU A 34 -2.68 4.24 -18.00
C GLU A 34 -3.26 5.07 -19.18
N GLY A 35 -2.54 6.12 -19.61
CA GLY A 35 -2.97 6.99 -20.71
C GLY A 35 -4.02 8.04 -20.36
N ALA A 36 -4.53 8.07 -19.12
CA ALA A 36 -5.48 9.05 -18.63
C ALA A 36 -4.79 10.13 -17.79
N VAL A 37 -5.25 11.38 -17.92
CA VAL A 37 -4.86 12.50 -17.04
C VAL A 37 -6.07 12.90 -16.22
N TYR A 38 -5.89 13.03 -14.91
CA TYR A 38 -6.97 13.33 -13.95
C TYR A 38 -6.52 14.32 -12.89
N ILE A 39 -7.51 14.93 -12.23
CA ILE A 39 -7.27 15.83 -11.10
C ILE A 39 -7.36 15.01 -9.81
N GLU A 40 -6.36 15.11 -8.97
CA GLU A 40 -6.38 14.52 -7.63
C GLU A 40 -6.07 15.54 -6.54
N GLN A 41 -6.46 15.23 -5.31
CA GLN A 41 -6.13 16.06 -4.15
C GLN A 41 -4.63 16.01 -3.87
N ASP A 42 -4.00 17.19 -3.76
CA ASP A 42 -2.63 17.30 -3.26
C ASP A 42 -2.60 17.16 -1.74
N ARG A 43 -2.25 15.97 -1.26
CA ARG A 43 -2.16 15.68 0.19
C ARG A 43 -1.12 16.55 0.88
N SER A 44 -0.09 17.02 0.16
CA SER A 44 0.92 17.91 0.72
C SER A 44 0.35 19.28 1.07
N PHE A 45 -0.60 19.77 0.28
CA PHE A 45 -1.31 21.01 0.55
C PHE A 45 -2.08 20.93 1.88
N VAL A 46 -2.80 19.83 2.12
CA VAL A 46 -3.57 19.63 3.36
C VAL A 46 -2.64 19.61 4.57
N VAL A 47 -1.55 18.83 4.50
CA VAL A 47 -0.56 18.77 5.59
C VAL A 47 0.06 20.15 5.85
N LYS A 48 0.50 20.84 4.80
CA LYS A 48 1.17 22.14 4.91
C LYS A 48 0.28 23.23 5.53
N ASN A 49 -0.99 23.27 5.13
CA ASN A 49 -1.88 24.40 5.48
C ASN A 49 -2.77 24.14 6.70
N LEU A 50 -3.07 22.88 7.03
CA LEU A 50 -4.05 22.54 8.06
C LEU A 50 -3.46 21.75 9.25
N SER A 51 -2.19 21.31 9.20
CA SER A 51 -1.61 20.46 10.25
C SER A 51 -1.63 21.07 11.65
N THR A 52 -1.55 22.41 11.77
CA THR A 52 -1.60 23.11 13.06
C THR A 52 -2.99 23.09 13.71
N MET A 53 -4.03 22.79 12.93
CA MET A 53 -5.43 22.74 13.39
C MET A 53 -5.92 21.31 13.66
N MET A 54 -5.04 20.31 13.46
CA MET A 54 -5.37 18.89 13.54
C MET A 54 -4.87 18.26 14.83
N SER A 55 -5.59 17.21 15.28
CA SER A 55 -5.08 16.34 16.34
C SER A 55 -3.83 15.59 15.86
N GLU A 56 -2.94 15.21 16.79
CA GLU A 56 -1.72 14.46 16.45
C GLU A 56 -2.01 13.15 15.68
N PRO A 57 -3.05 12.33 16.01
CA PRO A 57 -3.42 11.18 15.18
C PRO A 57 -3.81 11.57 13.75
N MET A 58 -4.59 12.64 13.55
CA MET A 58 -4.98 13.08 12.20
C MET A 58 -3.77 13.54 11.40
N LYS A 59 -2.86 14.28 12.01
CA LYS A 59 -1.62 14.72 11.39
C LYS A 59 -0.72 13.52 11.00
N ALA A 60 -0.53 12.55 11.90
CA ALA A 60 0.24 11.35 11.62
C ALA A 60 -0.37 10.54 10.47
N TYR A 61 -1.69 10.36 10.45
CA TYR A 61 -2.42 9.69 9.37
C TYR A 61 -2.23 10.39 8.03
N LEU A 62 -2.39 11.71 7.96
CA LEU A 62 -2.25 12.46 6.71
C LEU A 62 -0.80 12.47 6.19
N LEU A 63 0.19 12.51 7.08
CA LEU A 63 1.60 12.37 6.71
C LEU A 63 1.89 11.00 6.11
N GLN A 64 1.30 9.92 6.66
CA GLN A 64 1.43 8.58 6.11
C GLN A 64 0.77 8.48 4.73
N ILE A 65 -0.46 8.96 4.57
CA ILE A 65 -1.16 8.97 3.27
C ILE A 65 -0.40 9.82 2.24
N GLN A 66 0.14 10.97 2.62
CA GLN A 66 1.00 11.79 1.75
C GLN A 66 2.24 11.01 1.28
N LYS A 67 2.92 10.32 2.22
CA LYS A 67 4.08 9.48 1.91
C LYS A 67 3.71 8.37 0.92
N GLU A 68 2.61 7.65 1.20
CA GLU A 68 2.14 6.55 0.36
C GLU A 68 1.73 7.01 -1.04
N ASN A 69 1.03 8.15 -1.17
CA ASN A 69 0.66 8.73 -2.46
C ASN A 69 1.90 9.10 -3.29
N ARG A 70 2.96 9.59 -2.65
CA ARG A 70 4.21 9.94 -3.34
C ARG A 70 4.99 8.71 -3.78
N GLU A 71 4.98 7.65 -2.97
CA GLU A 71 5.69 6.41 -3.25
C GLU A 71 4.96 5.51 -4.26
N GLY A 72 3.62 5.66 -4.39
CA GLY A 72 2.76 4.71 -5.09
C GLY A 72 2.62 3.39 -4.32
N PHE A 73 2.01 2.39 -4.93
CA PHE A 73 1.99 1.01 -4.44
C PHE A 73 2.06 0.00 -5.59
N SER A 74 1.18 0.15 -6.57
CA SER A 74 1.12 -0.73 -7.72
C SER A 74 0.76 0.06 -8.98
N GLU A 75 1.22 -0.42 -10.12
CA GLU A 75 0.87 0.07 -11.44
C GLU A 75 0.74 -1.14 -12.38
N ASP A 76 -0.30 -1.16 -13.20
CA ASP A 76 -0.59 -2.29 -14.10
C ASP A 76 -0.52 -3.65 -13.37
N ALA A 77 -1.20 -3.77 -12.24
CA ALA A 77 -1.19 -4.94 -11.37
C ALA A 77 0.22 -5.47 -10.96
N ALA A 78 1.27 -4.64 -11.04
CA ALA A 78 2.61 -4.92 -10.52
C ALA A 78 2.91 -4.06 -9.30
N ILE A 79 3.49 -4.63 -8.24
CA ILE A 79 3.90 -3.86 -7.06
C ILE A 79 5.15 -3.04 -7.39
N THR A 80 5.07 -1.72 -7.24
CA THR A 80 6.14 -0.78 -7.60
C THR A 80 7.01 -0.35 -6.43
N ILE A 81 6.54 -0.52 -5.19
CA ILE A 81 7.32 -0.18 -3.99
C ILE A 81 8.29 -1.30 -3.60
N LYS A 82 9.31 -0.94 -2.81
CA LYS A 82 10.29 -1.93 -2.31
C LYS A 82 9.66 -2.87 -1.27
N PRO A 83 10.14 -4.14 -1.18
CA PRO A 83 9.67 -5.12 -0.18
C PRO A 83 9.59 -4.59 1.25
N LYS A 84 10.61 -3.83 1.67
CA LYS A 84 10.66 -3.22 3.00
C LYS A 84 9.57 -2.17 3.21
N GLN A 85 9.31 -1.32 2.20
CA GLN A 85 8.26 -0.29 2.28
C GLN A 85 6.88 -0.93 2.42
N HIS A 86 6.63 -2.05 1.73
CA HIS A 86 5.37 -2.79 1.86
C HIS A 86 5.16 -3.27 3.30
N VAL A 87 6.16 -3.93 3.88
CA VAL A 87 6.12 -4.39 5.28
C VAL A 87 5.97 -3.22 6.25
N ASP A 88 6.76 -2.16 6.08
CA ASP A 88 6.70 -0.98 6.96
C ASP A 88 5.33 -0.31 6.96
N ARG A 89 4.59 -0.33 5.83
CA ARG A 89 3.20 0.17 5.77
C ARG A 89 2.27 -0.69 6.62
N ILE A 90 2.35 -2.03 6.52
CA ILE A 90 1.52 -2.93 7.33
C ILE A 90 1.75 -2.67 8.82
N ILE A 91 3.01 -2.60 9.24
CA ILE A 91 3.40 -2.37 10.64
C ILE A 91 3.01 -0.96 11.11
N TRP A 92 3.13 0.04 10.23
CA TRP A 92 2.68 1.39 10.57
C TRP A 92 1.18 1.41 10.89
N TYR A 93 0.34 0.81 10.02
CA TYR A 93 -1.10 0.73 10.27
C TYR A 93 -1.44 -0.11 11.50
N GLU A 94 -0.74 -1.23 11.74
CA GLU A 94 -0.91 -2.03 12.95
C GLU A 94 -0.72 -1.20 14.22
N ASN A 95 0.41 -0.51 14.31
CA ASN A 95 0.74 0.34 15.46
C ASN A 95 -0.21 1.54 15.58
N PHE A 96 -0.56 2.17 14.46
CA PHE A 96 -1.47 3.30 14.46
C PHE A 96 -2.86 2.92 14.96
N ILE A 97 -3.43 1.81 14.49
CA ILE A 97 -4.73 1.28 14.92
C ILE A 97 -4.70 0.96 16.42
N LYS A 98 -3.66 0.29 16.90
CA LYS A 98 -3.49 -0.07 18.30
C LYS A 98 -3.44 1.17 19.21
N ASN A 99 -2.69 2.18 18.81
CA ASN A 99 -2.46 3.39 19.61
C ASN A 99 -3.59 4.42 19.50
N ASN A 100 -4.49 4.30 18.52
CA ASN A 100 -5.55 5.27 18.26
C ASN A 100 -6.91 4.59 18.04
N PRO A 101 -7.44 3.83 19.03
CA PRO A 101 -8.64 3.01 18.85
C PRO A 101 -9.93 3.79 18.62
N THR A 102 -9.93 5.11 18.91
CA THR A 102 -11.09 6.01 18.69
C THR A 102 -10.89 6.97 17.51
N PHE A 103 -9.89 6.69 16.66
CA PHE A 103 -9.61 7.56 15.52
C PHE A 103 -10.77 7.59 14.52
N VAL A 104 -11.18 8.78 14.09
CA VAL A 104 -12.36 8.98 13.23
C VAL A 104 -12.29 8.20 11.89
N LEU A 105 -11.10 7.96 11.36
CA LEU A 105 -10.88 7.16 10.14
C LEU A 105 -10.26 5.79 10.44
N LEU A 106 -10.57 5.21 11.60
CA LEU A 106 -10.01 3.92 12.02
C LEU A 106 -10.31 2.80 11.02
N GLU A 107 -11.53 2.76 10.46
CA GLU A 107 -11.92 1.74 9.47
C GLU A 107 -11.12 1.87 8.16
N ASN A 108 -10.78 3.09 7.76
CA ASN A 108 -9.88 3.30 6.62
C ASN A 108 -8.48 2.70 6.91
N CYS A 109 -7.94 2.93 8.13
CA CYS A 109 -6.66 2.36 8.53
C CYS A 109 -6.68 0.83 8.53
N LYS A 110 -7.76 0.22 9.05
CA LYS A 110 -7.98 -1.24 9.00
C LYS A 110 -8.05 -1.76 7.57
N SER A 111 -8.75 -1.05 6.69
CA SER A 111 -8.86 -1.41 5.27
C SER A 111 -7.51 -1.36 4.56
N TYR A 112 -6.69 -0.33 4.80
CA TYR A 112 -5.32 -0.26 4.25
C TYR A 112 -4.44 -1.39 4.77
N LYS A 113 -4.41 -1.64 6.11
CA LYS A 113 -3.68 -2.79 6.68
C LYS A 113 -4.10 -4.09 6.01
N LYS A 114 -5.41 -4.31 5.90
CA LYS A 114 -6.00 -5.50 5.28
C LYS A 114 -5.57 -5.66 3.82
N ALA A 115 -5.62 -4.58 3.02
CA ALA A 115 -5.20 -4.61 1.62
C ALA A 115 -3.72 -4.97 1.48
N TYR A 116 -2.83 -4.28 2.19
CA TYR A 116 -1.40 -4.57 2.15
C TYR A 116 -1.08 -5.99 2.64
N LEU A 117 -1.73 -6.45 3.70
CA LEU A 117 -1.56 -7.83 4.18
C LEU A 117 -2.07 -8.86 3.16
N THR A 118 -3.18 -8.58 2.47
CA THR A 118 -3.68 -9.44 1.40
C THR A 118 -2.64 -9.61 0.30
N TYR A 119 -2.10 -8.50 -0.20
CA TYR A 119 -1.09 -8.53 -1.27
C TYR A 119 0.23 -9.15 -0.82
N LEU A 120 0.60 -9.03 0.46
CA LEU A 120 1.77 -9.72 1.01
C LEU A 120 1.60 -11.23 1.02
N LEU A 121 0.38 -11.74 1.30
CA LEU A 121 0.11 -13.17 1.44
C LEU A 121 -0.30 -13.85 0.13
N GLN A 122 -0.92 -13.13 -0.79
CA GLN A 122 -1.50 -13.75 -2.00
C GLN A 122 -0.85 -13.26 -3.30
N GLY A 123 -0.09 -12.16 -3.26
CA GLY A 123 0.45 -11.53 -4.47
C GLY A 123 -0.60 -10.71 -5.21
N ILE A 124 -0.24 -10.24 -6.39
CA ILE A 124 -1.10 -9.63 -7.41
C ILE A 124 -0.64 -10.12 -8.79
N ASP A 125 -1.44 -9.91 -9.83
CA ASP A 125 -1.27 -10.56 -11.14
C ASP A 125 0.16 -10.44 -11.72
N ASN A 126 0.69 -9.22 -11.83
CA ASN A 126 2.02 -8.97 -12.38
C ASN A 126 3.15 -8.97 -11.32
N THR A 127 2.82 -9.31 -10.07
CA THR A 127 3.78 -9.62 -9.01
C THR A 127 3.25 -10.84 -8.27
N PRO A 128 3.31 -12.04 -8.86
CA PRO A 128 2.78 -13.26 -8.25
C PRO A 128 3.60 -13.66 -7.04
N LEU A 129 2.97 -14.36 -6.08
CA LEU A 129 3.63 -14.83 -4.86
C LEU A 129 4.79 -15.80 -5.14
N TYR A 130 4.63 -16.60 -6.20
CA TYR A 130 5.60 -17.62 -6.61
C TYR A 130 6.16 -17.34 -8.01
N SER A 131 7.48 -17.42 -8.15
CA SER A 131 8.15 -17.49 -9.46
C SER A 131 7.95 -18.84 -10.15
N ASP A 132 7.74 -19.90 -9.34
CA ASP A 132 7.35 -21.24 -9.76
C ASP A 132 6.25 -21.76 -8.83
N ALA A 133 5.00 -21.80 -9.33
CA ALA A 133 3.84 -22.22 -8.56
C ALA A 133 3.82 -23.72 -8.27
N GLU A 134 4.38 -24.56 -9.15
CA GLU A 134 4.42 -26.01 -8.94
C GLU A 134 5.39 -26.38 -7.82
N GLN A 135 6.55 -25.73 -7.82
CA GLN A 135 7.56 -25.90 -6.79
C GLN A 135 7.37 -25.01 -5.57
N MET A 136 6.40 -24.07 -5.61
CA MET A 136 6.13 -23.11 -4.56
C MET A 136 7.37 -22.26 -4.20
N THR A 137 8.13 -21.89 -5.22
CA THR A 137 9.31 -21.05 -5.05
C THR A 137 8.86 -19.59 -4.95
N PHE A 138 9.14 -18.92 -3.83
CA PHE A 138 8.82 -17.51 -3.67
C PHE A 138 9.44 -16.65 -4.75
N GLU A 139 8.65 -15.70 -5.26
CA GLU A 139 9.23 -14.55 -5.96
C GLU A 139 10.14 -13.77 -5.01
N LEU A 140 11.25 -13.22 -5.53
CA LEU A 140 12.28 -12.55 -4.72
C LEU A 140 11.70 -11.40 -3.86
N TYR A 141 10.70 -10.71 -4.38
CA TYR A 141 9.98 -9.66 -3.68
C TYR A 141 9.43 -10.15 -2.34
N TYR A 142 8.68 -11.26 -2.35
CA TYR A 142 8.05 -11.82 -1.15
C TYR A 142 9.05 -12.49 -0.23
N ALA A 143 10.03 -13.22 -0.78
CA ALA A 143 11.12 -13.79 0.02
C ALA A 143 11.84 -12.71 0.84
N THR A 144 12.08 -11.54 0.23
CA THR A 144 12.70 -10.40 0.90
C THR A 144 11.76 -9.76 1.92
N SER A 145 10.47 -9.62 1.58
CA SER A 145 9.44 -9.04 2.48
C SER A 145 9.30 -9.86 3.76
N PHE A 146 9.11 -11.19 3.63
CA PHE A 146 8.97 -12.07 4.79
C PHE A 146 10.22 -12.09 5.67
N LYS A 147 11.41 -12.20 5.08
CA LYS A 147 12.67 -12.15 5.85
C LYS A 147 12.81 -10.83 6.61
N TYR A 148 12.47 -9.73 5.97
CA TYR A 148 12.53 -8.42 6.62
C TYR A 148 11.52 -8.30 7.76
N LEU A 149 10.27 -8.72 7.55
CA LEU A 149 9.22 -8.71 8.57
C LEU A 149 9.66 -9.51 9.82
N LEU A 150 10.03 -10.78 9.62
CA LEU A 150 10.42 -11.69 10.72
C LEU A 150 11.64 -11.19 11.49
N LYS A 151 12.61 -10.58 10.81
CA LYS A 151 13.84 -10.08 11.42
C LYS A 151 13.64 -8.77 12.15
N THR A 152 12.87 -7.84 11.56
CA THR A 152 12.81 -6.44 12.03
C THR A 152 11.69 -6.23 13.05
N TYR A 153 10.60 -6.99 12.92
CA TYR A 153 9.39 -6.84 13.74
C TYR A 153 8.94 -8.18 14.34
N PRO A 154 9.82 -8.91 15.06
CA PRO A 154 9.52 -10.28 15.54
C PRO A 154 8.29 -10.36 16.43
N GLU A 155 8.01 -9.31 17.23
CA GLU A 155 6.91 -9.27 18.21
C GLU A 155 5.61 -8.63 17.64
N ALA A 156 5.59 -8.21 16.37
CA ALA A 156 4.40 -7.62 15.78
C ALA A 156 3.27 -8.66 15.62
N GLU A 157 2.02 -8.25 15.82
CA GLU A 157 0.85 -9.12 15.62
C GLU A 157 0.82 -9.70 14.20
N THR A 158 1.17 -8.86 13.21
CA THR A 158 1.31 -9.28 11.80
C THR A 158 2.36 -10.39 11.66
N THR A 159 3.50 -10.28 12.35
CA THR A 159 4.56 -11.31 12.30
C THR A 159 4.08 -12.63 12.89
N LEU A 160 3.45 -12.59 14.06
CA LEU A 160 2.89 -13.78 14.70
C LEU A 160 1.80 -14.45 13.84
N LEU A 161 0.99 -13.64 13.13
CA LEU A 161 -0.02 -14.13 12.20
C LEU A 161 0.59 -14.80 10.97
N VAL A 162 1.62 -14.19 10.38
CA VAL A 162 2.21 -14.59 9.09
C VAL A 162 3.20 -15.75 9.21
N THR A 163 3.84 -15.92 10.38
CA THR A 163 4.86 -16.96 10.59
C THR A 163 4.36 -18.37 10.23
N PRO A 164 3.18 -18.86 10.68
CA PRO A 164 2.71 -20.20 10.30
C PRO A 164 2.52 -20.35 8.78
N TYR A 165 2.08 -19.29 8.11
CA TYR A 165 1.89 -19.26 6.67
C TYR A 165 3.23 -19.35 5.93
N TYR A 166 4.21 -18.55 6.35
CA TYR A 166 5.56 -18.57 5.79
C TYR A 166 6.24 -19.94 5.95
N GLU A 167 6.13 -20.56 7.14
CA GLU A 167 6.69 -21.89 7.37
C GLU A 167 5.98 -22.97 6.55
N ALA A 168 4.67 -22.89 6.40
CA ALA A 168 3.91 -23.81 5.54
C ALA A 168 4.34 -23.73 4.07
N ILE A 169 4.66 -22.54 3.56
CA ILE A 169 5.19 -22.39 2.20
C ILE A 169 6.60 -22.99 2.10
N LYS A 170 7.49 -22.72 3.04
CA LYS A 170 8.85 -23.33 3.05
C LYS A 170 8.81 -24.85 3.06
N GLN A 171 7.81 -25.42 3.73
CA GLN A 171 7.61 -26.88 3.80
C GLN A 171 6.72 -27.40 2.66
N LYS A 172 6.29 -26.55 1.72
CA LYS A 172 5.44 -26.89 0.57
C LYS A 172 4.10 -27.55 0.96
N GLN A 173 3.53 -27.14 2.09
CA GLN A 173 2.30 -27.70 2.66
C GLN A 173 1.05 -27.02 2.06
N LYS A 174 0.68 -27.31 0.81
CA LYS A 174 -0.43 -26.66 0.08
C LYS A 174 -1.74 -26.65 0.86
N ALA A 175 -2.12 -27.79 1.51
CA ALA A 175 -3.35 -27.85 2.30
C ALA A 175 -3.32 -26.86 3.47
N THR A 176 -2.25 -26.83 4.25
CA THR A 176 -2.08 -25.90 5.38
C THR A 176 -2.14 -24.44 4.93
N ILE A 177 -1.53 -24.11 3.78
CA ILE A 177 -1.55 -22.75 3.20
C ILE A 177 -2.99 -22.33 2.88
N ASN A 178 -3.73 -23.19 2.18
CA ASN A 178 -5.13 -22.94 1.81
C ASN A 178 -6.02 -22.76 3.06
N ASP A 179 -5.84 -23.61 4.07
CA ASP A 179 -6.58 -23.52 5.34
C ASP A 179 -6.28 -22.20 6.07
N LEU A 180 -5.01 -21.77 6.09
CA LEU A 180 -4.62 -20.49 6.70
C LEU A 180 -5.22 -19.30 5.95
N ILE A 181 -5.15 -19.26 4.63
CA ILE A 181 -5.76 -18.20 3.82
C ILE A 181 -7.28 -18.16 4.06
N LYS A 182 -7.95 -19.30 4.00
CA LYS A 182 -9.39 -19.40 4.29
C LYS A 182 -9.71 -18.87 5.71
N LYS A 183 -8.94 -19.29 6.70
CA LYS A 183 -9.08 -18.83 8.10
C LYS A 183 -8.90 -17.31 8.22
N TYR A 184 -7.90 -16.74 7.55
CA TYR A 184 -7.64 -15.30 7.59
C TYR A 184 -8.74 -14.50 6.89
N THR A 185 -9.25 -15.01 5.77
CA THR A 185 -10.39 -14.42 5.04
C THR A 185 -11.66 -14.42 5.90
N ILE A 186 -12.03 -15.57 6.50
CA ILE A 186 -13.20 -15.68 7.39
C ILE A 186 -13.10 -14.74 8.60
N LYS A 187 -11.89 -14.57 9.14
CA LYS A 187 -11.64 -13.62 10.25
C LYS A 187 -11.62 -12.15 9.79
N GLY A 188 -11.77 -11.87 8.52
CA GLY A 188 -11.73 -10.52 7.96
C GLY A 188 -10.35 -9.87 7.97
N LEU A 189 -9.27 -10.63 8.17
CA LEU A 189 -7.89 -10.14 8.23
C LEU A 189 -7.31 -9.82 6.85
N ILE A 190 -7.79 -10.52 5.83
CA ILE A 190 -7.44 -10.32 4.42
C ILE A 190 -8.70 -10.33 3.54
N PHE A 191 -8.58 -9.82 2.32
CA PHE A 191 -9.62 -9.96 1.31
C PHE A 191 -9.56 -11.35 0.65
N SER A 192 -10.69 -11.80 0.12
CA SER A 192 -10.70 -12.89 -0.85
C SER A 192 -10.24 -12.31 -2.19
N LEU A 193 -9.15 -12.83 -2.73
CA LEU A 193 -8.80 -12.65 -4.12
C LEU A 193 -9.36 -13.89 -4.82
N ASN A 194 -10.45 -13.72 -5.56
CA ASN A 194 -11.09 -14.79 -6.34
C ASN A 194 -10.27 -15.09 -7.58
#